data_ad1cb552430bec4c46abe3a6e5a96e55
#
_entry.id   ad1cb552430bec4c46abe3a6e5a96e55
#
_cell.length_a   1.000
_cell.length_b   1.000
_cell.length_c   1.000
_cell.angle_alpha   90.00
_cell.angle_beta   90.00
_cell.angle_gamma   90.00
#
_symmetry.space_group_name_H-M   'P 1'
#
loop_
_entity.id
_entity.type
_entity.pdbx_description
1 polymer ?
#
loop_
_entity_poly.entity_id
_entity_poly.type
_entity_poly.pdbx_seq_one_letter_code
_entity_poly.pdbx_strand_id
1 'polypeptide(L)'
;MTGATLALAISHLTQGTLPVTLIESSEPGSRAHPGFDGRAIALSAGTCQQLADINLWHRIASCATPITDIHVSDRGHAGFVSLAAADYAIPALGQVVELFDVGQRLFAELKKAPGVTLRCPARVTHAQRSEQQVEVTLDSGEQLSGKLLVAADGTRSALAASCGIQWQRDDYQQLAAIANVTTALPHQGRAFERFTEHGPLALLPMSGNRLSLVWCHPLSQRERIEQWSEAEFLSQLQRAFGWRLGKFTHTGQREYYPLALHRAISPVTHRVAVVGNAAQTLHPIAGQGFNLGLRDVMSLAETLAAAHRQQQDPGSYAVLNHYQQRRQPDRAATIGITDGLVRVFANRYGPMVAGRNLGLLAMDHLPWLRNQLAERTLGWVKR
;
A
#
# COMPACT_ATOMS: atom_id res chain seq x y z
N MET A 1 3.91 -9.56 0.50
CA MET A 1 4.44 -8.64 1.56
C MET A 1 3.58 -8.63 2.82
N THR A 2 2.29 -8.35 2.76
CA THR A 2 1.43 -8.18 3.96
C THR A 2 1.47 -9.39 4.89
N GLY A 3 1.22 -10.60 4.37
CA GLY A 3 1.26 -11.84 5.17
C GLY A 3 2.66 -12.14 5.73
N ALA A 4 3.69 -11.91 4.92
CA ALA A 4 5.09 -12.08 5.35
C ALA A 4 5.44 -11.16 6.53
N THR A 5 5.06 -9.87 6.43
CA THR A 5 5.29 -8.91 7.50
C THR A 5 4.50 -9.27 8.76
N LEU A 6 3.26 -9.77 8.62
CA LEU A 6 2.47 -10.24 9.78
C LEU A 6 3.15 -11.41 10.49
N ALA A 7 3.61 -12.41 9.75
CA ALA A 7 4.30 -13.57 10.34
C ALA A 7 5.57 -13.16 11.07
N LEU A 8 6.37 -12.27 10.48
CA LEU A 8 7.59 -11.72 11.11
C LEU A 8 7.27 -10.87 12.34
N ALA A 9 6.21 -10.05 12.29
CA ALA A 9 5.77 -9.23 13.42
C ALA A 9 5.32 -10.11 14.60
N ILE A 10 4.51 -11.13 14.36
CA ILE A 10 4.08 -12.08 15.40
C ILE A 10 5.30 -12.81 15.98
N SER A 11 6.19 -13.33 15.12
CA SER A 11 7.43 -13.99 15.55
C SER A 11 8.25 -13.09 16.48
N HIS A 12 8.47 -11.83 16.08
CA HIS A 12 9.22 -10.86 16.86
C HIS A 12 8.56 -10.55 18.22
N LEU A 13 7.27 -10.20 18.20
CA LEU A 13 6.52 -9.76 19.39
C LEU A 13 6.27 -10.88 20.40
N THR A 14 6.30 -12.14 19.97
CA THR A 14 6.10 -13.31 20.81
C THR A 14 7.38 -14.12 21.03
N GLN A 15 8.51 -13.67 20.48
CA GLN A 15 9.77 -14.41 20.50
C GLN A 15 9.63 -15.85 19.97
N GLY A 16 8.75 -16.03 18.97
CA GLY A 16 8.47 -17.31 18.32
C GLY A 16 7.59 -18.28 19.13
N THR A 17 7.08 -17.89 20.30
CA THR A 17 6.25 -18.79 21.14
C THR A 17 4.81 -18.95 20.62
N LEU A 18 4.31 -18.03 19.79
CA LEU A 18 3.06 -18.19 19.05
C LEU A 18 3.38 -18.73 17.65
N PRO A 19 3.08 -20.00 17.35
CA PRO A 19 3.40 -20.58 16.05
C PRO A 19 2.58 -19.97 14.92
N VAL A 20 3.21 -19.70 13.77
CA VAL A 20 2.58 -19.18 12.56
C VAL A 20 2.96 -20.04 11.37
N THR A 21 1.97 -20.55 10.63
CA THR A 21 2.20 -21.16 9.32
C THR A 21 1.85 -20.15 8.24
N LEU A 22 2.85 -19.74 7.46
CA LEU A 22 2.65 -18.88 6.29
C LEU A 22 2.60 -19.74 5.03
N ILE A 23 1.49 -19.59 4.28
CA ILE A 23 1.26 -20.30 3.01
C ILE A 23 1.39 -19.25 1.89
N GLU A 24 2.30 -19.51 0.95
CA GLU A 24 2.58 -18.61 -0.18
C GLU A 24 2.59 -19.41 -1.50
N SER A 25 1.83 -18.93 -2.46
CA SER A 25 1.64 -19.63 -3.73
C SER A 25 2.80 -19.54 -4.71
N SER A 26 3.70 -18.58 -4.52
CA SER A 26 4.77 -18.29 -5.47
C SER A 26 6.10 -18.01 -4.77
N GLU A 27 7.18 -18.61 -5.27
CA GLU A 27 8.51 -18.26 -4.80
C GLU A 27 8.93 -16.87 -5.30
N PRO A 28 9.60 -16.06 -4.46
CA PRO A 28 10.15 -14.79 -4.90
C PRO A 28 11.29 -15.05 -5.90
N GLY A 29 11.22 -14.48 -7.08
CA GLY A 29 12.34 -14.54 -8.04
C GLY A 29 12.01 -15.00 -9.45
N SER A 30 10.83 -15.57 -9.71
CA SER A 30 10.52 -16.14 -11.02
C SER A 30 10.04 -15.15 -12.11
N ARG A 31 9.79 -13.86 -11.79
CA ARG A 31 9.10 -12.93 -12.72
C ARG A 31 9.63 -11.51 -12.80
N ALA A 32 10.72 -11.14 -12.14
CA ALA A 32 11.17 -9.76 -12.15
C ALA A 32 12.40 -9.54 -13.01
N HIS A 33 12.27 -8.63 -13.95
CA HIS A 33 13.40 -8.09 -14.68
C HIS A 33 14.03 -6.96 -13.86
N PRO A 34 15.30 -7.06 -13.43
CA PRO A 34 15.93 -6.00 -12.64
C PRO A 34 15.94 -4.69 -13.43
N GLY A 35 15.34 -3.66 -12.88
CA GLY A 35 15.47 -2.31 -13.41
C GLY A 35 14.19 -1.62 -13.83
N PHE A 36 13.35 -2.20 -14.71
CA PHE A 36 12.18 -1.52 -15.23
C PHE A 36 10.85 -2.23 -14.99
N ASP A 37 10.86 -3.49 -14.59
CA ASP A 37 9.64 -4.28 -14.35
C ASP A 37 9.25 -4.34 -12.86
N GLY A 38 9.99 -3.65 -12.00
CA GLY A 38 9.72 -3.59 -10.57
C GLY A 38 8.60 -2.62 -10.23
N ARG A 39 7.44 -3.11 -9.81
CA ARG A 39 6.48 -2.25 -9.15
C ARG A 39 7.08 -1.72 -7.86
N ALA A 40 6.99 -0.40 -7.65
CA ALA A 40 7.46 0.24 -6.45
C ALA A 40 6.30 0.74 -5.59
N ILE A 41 6.54 0.81 -4.29
CA ILE A 41 5.60 1.37 -3.32
C ILE A 41 6.30 2.41 -2.46
N ALA A 42 5.55 3.41 -2.01
CA ALA A 42 6.00 4.37 -1.02
C ALA A 42 5.61 3.88 0.38
N LEU A 43 6.60 3.72 1.23
CA LEU A 43 6.46 3.50 2.67
C LEU A 43 6.53 4.86 3.36
N SER A 44 5.52 5.24 4.13
CA SER A 44 5.54 6.48 4.92
C SER A 44 6.56 6.39 6.06
N ALA A 45 6.99 7.52 6.61
CA ALA A 45 7.92 7.55 7.74
C ALA A 45 7.43 6.71 8.93
N GLY A 46 6.12 6.82 9.26
CA GLY A 46 5.52 6.00 10.31
C GLY A 46 5.52 4.51 10.00
N THR A 47 5.37 4.12 8.74
CA THR A 47 5.48 2.74 8.29
C THR A 47 6.91 2.21 8.44
N CYS A 48 7.93 3.00 8.08
CA CYS A 48 9.32 2.64 8.28
C CYS A 48 9.64 2.46 9.77
N GLN A 49 9.10 3.34 10.64
CA GLN A 49 9.23 3.20 12.09
C GLN A 49 8.60 1.90 12.60
N GLN A 50 7.39 1.57 12.15
CA GLN A 50 6.73 0.31 12.52
C GLN A 50 7.53 -0.93 12.12
N LEU A 51 8.16 -0.89 10.95
CA LEU A 51 9.08 -1.96 10.53
C LEU A 51 10.36 -1.99 11.38
N ALA A 52 10.82 -0.84 11.87
CA ALA A 52 11.95 -0.76 12.79
C ALA A 52 11.59 -1.33 14.17
N ASP A 53 10.38 -1.07 14.69
CA ASP A 53 9.88 -1.56 15.96
C ASP A 53 9.87 -3.11 16.04
N ILE A 54 9.75 -3.79 14.90
CA ILE A 54 9.85 -5.27 14.80
C ILE A 54 11.20 -5.73 14.24
N ASN A 55 12.22 -4.87 14.30
CA ASN A 55 13.58 -5.17 13.85
C ASN A 55 13.70 -5.63 12.38
N LEU A 56 12.82 -5.13 11.52
CA LEU A 56 12.76 -5.50 10.10
C LEU A 56 13.29 -4.39 9.17
N TRP A 57 13.17 -3.11 9.56
CA TRP A 57 13.55 -1.99 8.70
C TRP A 57 15.01 -2.05 8.23
N HIS A 58 15.95 -2.38 9.12
CA HIS A 58 17.38 -2.45 8.77
C HIS A 58 17.70 -3.48 7.67
N ARG A 59 16.84 -4.50 7.48
CA ARG A 59 16.95 -5.48 6.40
C ARG A 59 16.50 -4.92 5.05
N ILE A 60 15.60 -3.95 5.08
CA ILE A 60 14.97 -3.36 3.88
C ILE A 60 15.63 -2.04 3.48
N ALA A 61 16.13 -1.27 4.43
CA ALA A 61 16.62 0.10 4.23
C ALA A 61 17.64 0.26 3.10
N SER A 62 18.50 -0.75 2.87
CA SER A 62 19.54 -0.70 1.83
C SER A 62 19.00 -0.78 0.40
N CYS A 63 17.72 -1.18 0.18
CA CYS A 63 17.07 -1.15 -1.13
C CYS A 63 16.01 -0.04 -1.24
N ALA A 64 15.97 0.89 -0.27
CA ALA A 64 15.02 1.96 -0.24
C ALA A 64 15.62 3.28 -0.78
N THR A 65 14.79 4.06 -1.47
CA THR A 65 15.14 5.40 -1.94
C THR A 65 14.34 6.43 -1.14
N PRO A 66 15.00 7.40 -0.48
CA PRO A 66 14.31 8.37 0.37
C PRO A 66 13.45 9.34 -0.44
N ILE A 67 12.29 9.68 0.12
CA ILE A 67 11.46 10.81 -0.30
C ILE A 67 11.76 11.94 0.67
N THR A 68 12.56 12.92 0.22
CA THR A 68 12.91 14.10 1.03
C THR A 68 11.91 15.22 0.88
N ASP A 69 11.29 15.30 -0.29
CA ASP A 69 10.34 16.34 -0.66
C ASP A 69 9.12 15.73 -1.37
N ILE A 70 7.94 16.29 -1.11
CA ILE A 70 6.71 15.98 -1.84
C ILE A 70 6.15 17.27 -2.42
N HIS A 71 5.90 17.28 -3.72
CA HIS A 71 5.27 18.39 -4.41
C HIS A 71 3.90 17.99 -4.95
N VAL A 72 2.85 18.58 -4.40
CA VAL A 72 1.46 18.36 -4.82
C VAL A 72 1.01 19.57 -5.63
N SER A 73 0.36 19.38 -6.79
CA SER A 73 -0.11 20.47 -7.64
C SER A 73 -1.36 20.10 -8.43
N ASP A 74 -2.14 21.10 -8.81
CA ASP A 74 -3.30 20.97 -9.69
C ASP A 74 -2.92 21.44 -11.11
N ARG A 75 -3.06 20.57 -12.12
CA ARG A 75 -2.69 20.87 -13.51
C ARG A 75 -3.52 22.01 -14.08
N GLY A 76 -2.85 23.00 -14.68
CA GLY A 76 -3.51 24.16 -15.29
C GLY A 76 -3.93 25.24 -14.30
N HIS A 77 -3.61 25.07 -13.01
CA HIS A 77 -3.96 26.02 -11.94
C HIS A 77 -2.72 26.36 -11.10
N ALA A 78 -2.82 27.46 -10.32
CA ALA A 78 -1.72 27.94 -9.50
C ALA A 78 -1.56 27.24 -8.14
N GLY A 79 -2.56 26.43 -7.74
CA GLY A 79 -2.55 25.74 -6.44
C GLY A 79 -1.47 24.66 -6.36
N PHE A 80 -0.60 24.77 -5.37
CA PHE A 80 0.37 23.74 -5.01
C PHE A 80 0.62 23.74 -3.50
N VAL A 81 1.18 22.65 -3.00
CA VAL A 81 1.74 22.56 -1.65
C VAL A 81 3.00 21.69 -1.69
N SER A 82 4.00 22.11 -0.95
CA SER A 82 5.25 21.39 -0.79
C SER A 82 5.46 20.97 0.66
N LEU A 83 5.92 19.72 0.85
CA LEU A 83 6.34 19.21 2.14
C LEU A 83 7.82 18.84 2.03
N ALA A 84 8.64 19.27 2.98
CA ALA A 84 10.03 18.89 3.08
C ALA A 84 10.30 18.12 4.37
N ALA A 85 11.14 17.10 4.33
CA ALA A 85 11.51 16.32 5.51
C ALA A 85 12.16 17.20 6.59
N ALA A 86 12.87 18.25 6.17
CA ALA A 86 13.49 19.25 7.05
C ALA A 86 12.46 19.98 7.92
N ASP A 87 11.24 20.23 7.42
CA ASP A 87 10.17 20.90 8.17
C ASP A 87 9.71 20.09 9.40
N TYR A 88 9.97 18.78 9.40
CA TYR A 88 9.58 17.83 10.43
C TYR A 88 10.77 17.26 11.21
N ALA A 89 12.00 17.75 10.95
CA ALA A 89 13.24 17.25 11.55
C ALA A 89 13.43 15.73 11.42
N ILE A 90 13.04 15.16 10.26
CA ILE A 90 13.20 13.74 9.93
C ILE A 90 14.07 13.56 8.68
N PRO A 91 14.74 12.42 8.52
CA PRO A 91 15.63 12.19 7.38
C PRO A 91 14.88 12.05 6.05
N ALA A 92 13.63 11.59 6.10
CA ALA A 92 12.77 11.44 4.92
C ALA A 92 11.29 11.37 5.32
N LEU A 93 10.40 11.91 4.47
CA LEU A 93 8.94 11.81 4.60
C LEU A 93 8.44 10.38 4.37
N GLY A 94 9.22 9.59 3.65
CA GLY A 94 8.95 8.21 3.32
C GLY A 94 10.10 7.59 2.54
N GLN A 95 9.90 6.35 2.13
CA GLN A 95 10.89 5.58 1.38
C GLN A 95 10.20 4.85 0.23
N VAL A 96 10.79 4.87 -0.95
CA VAL A 96 10.32 4.07 -2.08
C VAL A 96 11.10 2.78 -2.13
N VAL A 97 10.40 1.67 -2.23
CA VAL A 97 10.99 0.33 -2.33
C VAL A 97 10.40 -0.43 -3.51
N GLU A 98 11.24 -1.20 -4.20
CA GLU A 98 10.80 -2.12 -5.25
C GLU A 98 10.28 -3.40 -4.60
N LEU A 99 9.08 -3.85 -5.00
CA LEU A 99 8.41 -5.01 -4.38
C LEU A 99 9.23 -6.29 -4.49
N PHE A 100 9.97 -6.45 -5.58
CA PHE A 100 10.85 -7.59 -5.80
C PHE A 100 11.94 -7.67 -4.73
N ASP A 101 12.70 -6.59 -4.53
CA ASP A 101 13.81 -6.57 -3.58
C ASP A 101 13.35 -6.78 -2.14
N VAL A 102 12.24 -6.14 -1.77
CA VAL A 102 11.64 -6.34 -0.45
C VAL A 102 11.13 -7.76 -0.29
N GLY A 103 10.48 -8.31 -1.32
CA GLY A 103 10.00 -9.69 -1.31
C GLY A 103 11.12 -10.69 -1.03
N GLN A 104 12.25 -10.59 -1.73
CA GLN A 104 13.43 -11.42 -1.52
C GLN A 104 13.94 -11.36 -0.08
N ARG A 105 14.04 -10.14 0.46
CA ARG A 105 14.54 -9.91 1.83
C ARG A 105 13.59 -10.46 2.89
N LEU A 106 12.28 -10.22 2.74
CA LEU A 106 11.27 -10.78 3.64
C LEU A 106 11.29 -12.31 3.64
N PHE A 107 11.45 -12.92 2.46
CA PHE A 107 11.54 -14.37 2.33
C PHE A 107 12.78 -14.95 3.02
N ALA A 108 13.90 -14.26 2.92
CA ALA A 108 15.12 -14.64 3.62
C ALA A 108 14.98 -14.58 5.14
N GLU A 109 14.25 -13.58 5.65
CA GLU A 109 13.98 -13.45 7.08
C GLU A 109 12.94 -14.46 7.58
N LEU A 110 11.90 -14.77 6.79
CA LEU A 110 10.90 -15.80 7.14
C LEU A 110 11.52 -17.18 7.38
N LYS A 111 12.54 -17.55 6.58
CA LYS A 111 13.25 -18.84 6.74
C LYS A 111 14.01 -18.96 8.07
N LYS A 112 14.28 -17.83 8.74
CA LYS A 112 15.06 -17.78 9.99
C LYS A 112 14.20 -17.42 11.18
N ALA A 113 12.96 -16.97 10.96
CA ALA A 113 12.11 -16.43 12.00
C ALA A 113 11.64 -17.53 12.97
N PRO A 114 11.89 -17.41 14.29
CA PRO A 114 11.43 -18.40 15.26
C PRO A 114 9.90 -18.54 15.24
N GLY A 115 9.41 -19.76 15.35
CA GLY A 115 7.98 -20.06 15.36
C GLY A 115 7.25 -19.88 14.02
N VAL A 116 7.95 -19.54 12.92
CA VAL A 116 7.37 -19.42 11.58
C VAL A 116 7.66 -20.68 10.77
N THR A 117 6.60 -21.30 10.25
CA THR A 117 6.69 -22.38 9.28
C THR A 117 6.24 -21.86 7.92
N LEU A 118 7.11 -21.92 6.92
CA LEU A 118 6.81 -21.49 5.54
C LEU A 118 6.41 -22.70 4.70
N ARG A 119 5.24 -22.62 4.05
CA ARG A 119 4.76 -23.52 3.01
C ARG A 119 4.74 -22.76 1.68
N CYS A 120 5.76 -22.98 0.84
CA CYS A 120 5.94 -22.32 -0.45
C CYS A 120 6.73 -23.22 -1.41
N PRO A 121 6.26 -23.44 -2.64
CA PRO A 121 4.97 -23.00 -3.17
C PRO A 121 3.80 -23.84 -2.62
N ALA A 122 2.73 -23.21 -2.16
CA ALA A 122 1.52 -23.90 -1.72
C ALA A 122 0.31 -22.96 -1.77
N ARG A 123 -0.86 -23.48 -2.05
CA ARG A 123 -2.10 -22.72 -2.15
C ARG A 123 -3.21 -23.36 -1.34
N VAL A 124 -3.96 -22.57 -0.59
CA VAL A 124 -5.18 -23.02 0.09
C VAL A 124 -6.28 -23.19 -0.95
N THR A 125 -6.89 -24.37 -1.00
CA THR A 125 -8.00 -24.71 -1.88
C THR A 125 -9.34 -24.73 -1.14
N HIS A 126 -9.33 -25.06 0.15
CA HIS A 126 -10.52 -25.15 0.97
C HIS A 126 -10.21 -24.71 2.40
N ALA A 127 -11.22 -24.10 3.07
CA ALA A 127 -11.16 -23.77 4.48
C ALA A 127 -12.48 -24.16 5.17
N GLN A 128 -12.39 -24.87 6.28
CA GLN A 128 -13.50 -25.25 7.12
C GLN A 128 -13.29 -24.74 8.54
N ARG A 129 -14.34 -24.25 9.17
CA ARG A 129 -14.29 -23.66 10.52
C ARG A 129 -15.17 -24.44 11.47
N SER A 130 -14.64 -24.69 12.65
CA SER A 130 -15.38 -25.20 13.81
C SER A 130 -15.41 -24.15 14.92
N GLU A 131 -16.05 -24.44 16.03
CA GLU A 131 -16.05 -23.53 17.18
C GLU A 131 -14.64 -23.26 17.72
N GLN A 132 -13.72 -24.22 17.62
CA GLN A 132 -12.41 -24.18 18.29
C GLN A 132 -11.23 -23.94 17.34
N GLN A 133 -11.39 -24.26 16.04
CA GLN A 133 -10.30 -24.20 15.08
C GLN A 133 -10.77 -23.93 13.65
N VAL A 134 -9.83 -23.59 12.80
CA VAL A 134 -9.99 -23.55 11.36
C VAL A 134 -9.05 -24.58 10.75
N GLU A 135 -9.56 -25.36 9.78
CA GLU A 135 -8.80 -26.31 8.98
C GLU A 135 -8.71 -25.82 7.56
N VAL A 136 -7.52 -25.91 6.97
CA VAL A 136 -7.29 -25.56 5.57
C VAL A 136 -6.71 -26.76 4.84
N THR A 137 -7.14 -26.96 3.59
CA THR A 137 -6.60 -27.96 2.68
C THR A 137 -5.76 -27.25 1.63
N LEU A 138 -4.53 -27.71 1.43
CA LEU A 138 -3.64 -27.22 0.40
C LEU A 138 -3.90 -27.92 -0.95
N ASP A 139 -3.37 -27.35 -2.02
CA ASP A 139 -3.38 -27.93 -3.38
C ASP A 139 -2.65 -29.29 -3.47
N SER A 140 -1.71 -29.56 -2.56
CA SER A 140 -1.08 -30.87 -2.37
C SER A 140 -1.95 -31.93 -1.70
N GLY A 141 -3.11 -31.54 -1.14
CA GLY A 141 -3.94 -32.40 -0.28
C GLY A 141 -3.53 -32.39 1.20
N GLU A 142 -2.43 -31.71 1.58
CA GLU A 142 -2.04 -31.54 2.99
C GLU A 142 -3.11 -30.74 3.73
N GLN A 143 -3.48 -31.20 4.94
CA GLN A 143 -4.39 -30.51 5.83
C GLN A 143 -3.63 -29.86 6.98
N LEU A 144 -3.95 -28.60 7.25
CA LEU A 144 -3.36 -27.83 8.34
C LEU A 144 -4.49 -27.29 9.22
N SER A 145 -4.26 -27.27 10.52
CA SER A 145 -5.21 -26.72 11.49
C SER A 145 -4.59 -25.58 12.28
N GLY A 146 -5.43 -24.61 12.63
CA GLY A 146 -5.03 -23.46 13.44
C GLY A 146 -6.20 -22.84 14.18
N LYS A 147 -5.92 -22.00 15.16
CA LYS A 147 -6.96 -21.28 15.92
C LYS A 147 -7.50 -20.06 15.17
N LEU A 148 -6.72 -19.50 14.26
CA LEU A 148 -7.06 -18.31 13.48
C LEU A 148 -6.50 -18.45 12.05
N LEU A 149 -7.31 -18.14 11.06
CA LEU A 149 -6.92 -17.95 9.67
C LEU A 149 -6.84 -16.45 9.37
N VAL A 150 -5.71 -16.01 8.80
CA VAL A 150 -5.56 -14.61 8.34
C VAL A 150 -5.36 -14.62 6.83
N ALA A 151 -6.32 -14.05 6.10
CA ALA A 151 -6.20 -13.89 4.66
C ALA A 151 -5.47 -12.58 4.33
N ALA A 152 -4.34 -12.72 3.63
CA ALA A 152 -3.48 -11.63 3.15
C ALA A 152 -3.15 -11.81 1.65
N ASP A 153 -4.03 -12.51 0.92
CA ASP A 153 -3.88 -13.00 -0.45
C ASP A 153 -4.30 -11.99 -1.53
N GLY A 154 -4.43 -10.72 -1.14
CA GLY A 154 -4.67 -9.62 -2.07
C GLY A 154 -6.15 -9.31 -2.32
N THR A 155 -6.37 -8.43 -3.29
CA THR A 155 -7.72 -7.98 -3.66
C THR A 155 -8.57 -9.16 -4.16
N ARG A 156 -9.85 -9.22 -3.74
CA ARG A 156 -10.79 -10.29 -4.09
C ARG A 156 -10.38 -11.68 -3.57
N SER A 157 -9.88 -11.73 -2.34
CA SER A 157 -9.57 -12.98 -1.65
C SER A 157 -10.73 -14.00 -1.75
N ALA A 158 -10.55 -15.02 -2.56
CA ALA A 158 -11.54 -16.11 -2.69
C ALA A 158 -11.64 -16.91 -1.38
N LEU A 159 -10.51 -17.06 -0.68
CA LEU A 159 -10.46 -17.71 0.62
C LEU A 159 -11.28 -16.96 1.67
N ALA A 160 -11.11 -15.64 1.77
CA ALA A 160 -11.89 -14.84 2.72
C ALA A 160 -13.39 -14.82 2.35
N ALA A 161 -13.72 -14.79 1.04
CA ALA A 161 -15.10 -14.88 0.57
C ALA A 161 -15.76 -16.21 0.99
N SER A 162 -15.07 -17.34 0.82
CA SER A 162 -15.57 -18.66 1.26
C SER A 162 -15.78 -18.73 2.78
N CYS A 163 -15.06 -17.89 3.53
CA CYS A 163 -15.22 -17.71 4.97
C CYS A 163 -16.26 -16.65 5.35
N GLY A 164 -17.08 -16.16 4.43
CA GLY A 164 -18.19 -15.22 4.70
C GLY A 164 -17.80 -13.76 4.85
N ILE A 165 -16.56 -13.37 4.50
CA ILE A 165 -16.20 -11.96 4.38
C ILE A 165 -16.89 -11.38 3.15
N GLN A 166 -17.48 -10.21 3.31
CA GLN A 166 -18.16 -9.47 2.25
C GLN A 166 -17.50 -8.11 2.03
N TRP A 167 -17.51 -7.65 0.78
CA TRP A 167 -16.92 -6.36 0.40
C TRP A 167 -17.94 -5.44 -0.23
N GLN A 168 -17.81 -4.16 0.06
CA GLN A 168 -18.38 -3.10 -0.74
C GLN A 168 -17.38 -2.69 -1.81
N ARG A 169 -17.87 -2.48 -3.04
CA ARG A 169 -17.08 -2.00 -4.16
C ARG A 169 -17.68 -0.71 -4.72
N ASP A 170 -16.84 0.32 -4.86
CA ASP A 170 -17.17 1.58 -5.52
C ASP A 170 -16.21 1.76 -6.71
N ASP A 171 -16.73 1.76 -7.93
CA ASP A 171 -15.93 1.84 -9.15
C ASP A 171 -15.63 3.31 -9.50
N TYR A 172 -14.35 3.66 -9.67
CA TYR A 172 -13.97 5.01 -10.02
C TYR A 172 -14.08 5.31 -11.52
N GLN A 173 -14.38 4.32 -12.36
CA GLN A 173 -14.36 4.43 -13.82
C GLN A 173 -13.03 4.97 -14.35
N GLN A 174 -11.96 4.62 -13.66
CA GLN A 174 -10.59 5.02 -13.94
C GLN A 174 -9.68 3.83 -14.13
N LEU A 175 -8.60 4.07 -14.85
CA LEU A 175 -7.50 3.16 -15.13
C LEU A 175 -6.20 3.80 -14.63
N ALA A 176 -5.36 3.05 -13.93
CA ALA A 176 -3.99 3.45 -13.64
C ALA A 176 -3.03 2.82 -14.66
N ALA A 177 -2.27 3.64 -15.36
CA ALA A 177 -1.08 3.22 -16.08
C ALA A 177 0.10 3.28 -15.12
N ILE A 178 0.80 2.15 -14.92
CA ILE A 178 1.96 2.02 -14.05
C ILE A 178 3.17 1.69 -14.91
N ALA A 179 4.26 2.42 -14.71
CA ALA A 179 5.54 2.19 -15.38
C ALA A 179 6.69 2.78 -14.56
N ASN A 180 7.91 2.33 -14.82
CA ASN A 180 9.11 3.04 -14.40
C ASN A 180 9.58 3.91 -15.55
N VAL A 181 9.92 5.17 -15.27
CA VAL A 181 10.37 6.14 -16.28
C VAL A 181 11.70 6.78 -15.88
N THR A 182 12.44 7.31 -16.86
CA THR A 182 13.62 8.12 -16.63
C THR A 182 13.45 9.52 -17.19
N THR A 183 14.18 10.47 -16.62
CA THR A 183 14.12 11.89 -16.96
C THR A 183 15.50 12.46 -17.17
N ALA A 184 15.58 13.58 -17.93
CA ALA A 184 16.84 14.25 -18.23
C ALA A 184 17.45 14.94 -16.99
N LEU A 185 16.62 15.40 -16.06
CA LEU A 185 17.08 16.00 -14.80
C LEU A 185 16.84 15.03 -13.64
N PRO A 186 17.71 15.00 -12.62
CA PRO A 186 17.56 14.13 -11.46
C PRO A 186 16.39 14.55 -10.58
N HIS A 187 15.70 13.56 -9.99
CA HIS A 187 14.58 13.78 -9.07
C HIS A 187 14.99 14.33 -7.69
N GLN A 188 16.25 14.17 -7.29
CA GLN A 188 16.79 14.68 -6.01
C GLN A 188 15.95 14.29 -4.77
N GLY A 189 15.43 13.06 -4.73
CA GLY A 189 14.56 12.59 -3.64
C GLY A 189 13.14 13.17 -3.63
N ARG A 190 12.74 13.91 -4.66
CA ARG A 190 11.43 14.56 -4.73
C ARG A 190 10.38 13.63 -5.34
N ALA A 191 9.28 13.45 -4.63
CA ALA A 191 8.06 12.84 -5.14
C ALA A 191 7.09 13.91 -5.65
N PHE A 192 6.29 13.55 -6.63
CA PHE A 192 5.28 14.45 -7.21
C PHE A 192 3.92 13.78 -7.20
N GLU A 193 2.90 14.55 -6.81
CA GLU A 193 1.50 14.22 -6.97
C GLU A 193 0.83 15.35 -7.76
N ARG A 194 0.53 15.11 -9.02
CA ARG A 194 -0.07 16.11 -9.90
C ARG A 194 -1.47 15.70 -10.26
N PHE A 195 -2.45 16.43 -9.76
CA PHE A 195 -3.83 16.22 -10.14
C PHE A 195 -4.07 16.71 -11.57
N THR A 196 -4.69 15.87 -12.37
CA THR A 196 -5.12 16.18 -13.73
C THR A 196 -6.64 16.08 -13.83
N GLU A 197 -7.21 16.50 -14.97
CA GLU A 197 -8.64 16.38 -15.25
C GLU A 197 -9.15 14.94 -15.30
N HIS A 198 -8.24 13.96 -15.35
CA HIS A 198 -8.55 12.52 -15.42
C HIS A 198 -8.17 11.76 -14.15
N GLY A 199 -7.64 12.45 -13.18
CA GLY A 199 -7.15 11.89 -11.92
C GLY A 199 -5.67 12.18 -11.68
N PRO A 200 -5.09 11.61 -10.62
CA PRO A 200 -3.72 11.90 -10.25
C PRO A 200 -2.68 11.29 -11.20
N LEU A 201 -1.54 11.99 -11.29
CA LEU A 201 -0.30 11.55 -11.87
C LEU A 201 0.76 11.62 -10.77
N ALA A 202 1.21 10.48 -10.28
CA ALA A 202 2.24 10.38 -9.25
C ALA A 202 3.57 9.93 -9.85
N LEU A 203 4.66 10.55 -9.39
CA LEU A 203 6.02 10.14 -9.68
C LEU A 203 6.79 9.98 -8.36
N LEU A 204 7.29 8.78 -8.11
CA LEU A 204 8.03 8.44 -6.89
C LEU A 204 9.51 8.21 -7.22
N PRO A 205 10.45 8.81 -6.47
CA PRO A 205 11.88 8.67 -6.72
C PRO A 205 12.35 7.23 -6.48
N MET A 206 13.13 6.70 -7.42
CA MET A 206 13.74 5.38 -7.33
C MET A 206 15.26 5.47 -7.53
N SER A 207 15.98 4.41 -7.21
CA SER A 207 17.42 4.31 -7.47
C SER A 207 17.76 4.52 -8.96
N GLY A 208 18.96 5.00 -9.25
CA GLY A 208 19.46 5.18 -10.61
C GLY A 208 18.71 6.23 -11.43
N ASN A 209 18.22 7.29 -10.80
CA ASN A 209 17.45 8.39 -11.42
C ASN A 209 16.18 7.92 -12.15
N ARG A 210 15.62 6.78 -11.74
CA ARG A 210 14.32 6.29 -12.20
C ARG A 210 13.20 6.89 -11.34
N LEU A 211 12.01 6.90 -11.90
CA LEU A 211 10.79 7.26 -11.17
C LEU A 211 9.73 6.19 -11.41
N SER A 212 9.06 5.78 -10.35
CA SER A 212 7.84 4.98 -10.48
C SER A 212 6.67 5.90 -10.80
N LEU A 213 6.04 5.67 -11.94
CA LEU A 213 4.89 6.40 -12.43
C LEU A 213 3.60 5.65 -12.10
N VAL A 214 2.63 6.37 -11.56
CA VAL A 214 1.22 5.97 -11.50
C VAL A 214 0.41 7.10 -12.15
N TRP A 215 -0.23 6.83 -13.28
CA TRP A 215 -0.95 7.84 -14.05
C TRP A 215 -2.38 7.41 -14.32
N CYS A 216 -3.33 8.15 -13.78
CA CYS A 216 -4.76 7.83 -13.91
C CYS A 216 -5.37 8.41 -15.20
N HIS A 217 -6.23 7.60 -15.81
CA HIS A 217 -6.98 7.91 -17.03
C HIS A 217 -8.43 7.44 -16.89
N PRO A 218 -9.37 7.97 -17.68
CA PRO A 218 -10.70 7.40 -17.81
C PRO A 218 -10.63 5.95 -18.31
N LEU A 219 -11.41 5.06 -17.71
CA LEU A 219 -11.46 3.64 -18.14
C LEU A 219 -11.86 3.48 -19.59
N SER A 220 -12.71 4.38 -20.12
CA SER A 220 -13.13 4.43 -21.53
C SER A 220 -12.00 4.68 -22.54
N GLN A 221 -10.83 5.15 -22.07
CA GLN A 221 -9.67 5.38 -22.94
C GLN A 221 -8.66 4.22 -22.94
N ARG A 222 -8.98 3.11 -22.28
CA ARG A 222 -8.08 1.98 -22.08
C ARG A 222 -7.42 1.51 -23.37
N GLU A 223 -8.22 1.11 -24.37
CA GLU A 223 -7.73 0.58 -25.64
C GLU A 223 -6.78 1.54 -26.35
N ARG A 224 -7.12 2.82 -26.34
CA ARG A 224 -6.28 3.86 -26.96
C ARG A 224 -4.93 4.00 -26.26
N ILE A 225 -4.92 3.98 -24.90
CA ILE A 225 -3.70 4.20 -24.11
C ILE A 225 -2.77 2.98 -24.17
N GLU A 226 -3.33 1.78 -24.18
CA GLU A 226 -2.58 0.54 -24.34
C GLU A 226 -1.86 0.46 -25.68
N GLN A 227 -2.41 1.09 -26.73
CA GLN A 227 -1.84 1.13 -28.09
C GLN A 227 -0.77 2.21 -28.28
N TRP A 228 -0.57 3.14 -27.34
CA TRP A 228 0.45 4.17 -27.51
C TRP A 228 1.85 3.54 -27.67
N SER A 229 2.59 4.00 -28.67
CA SER A 229 4.03 3.74 -28.78
C SER A 229 4.76 4.35 -27.56
N GLU A 230 6.01 3.96 -27.33
CA GLU A 230 6.83 4.59 -26.29
C GLU A 230 6.94 6.11 -26.49
N ALA A 231 7.23 6.53 -27.72
CA ALA A 231 7.37 7.94 -28.05
C ALA A 231 6.07 8.74 -27.80
N GLU A 232 4.92 8.16 -28.13
CA GLU A 232 3.62 8.77 -27.88
C GLU A 232 3.32 8.83 -26.39
N PHE A 233 3.53 7.75 -25.65
CA PHE A 233 3.35 7.71 -24.20
C PHE A 233 4.19 8.79 -23.49
N LEU A 234 5.48 8.89 -23.81
CA LEU A 234 6.37 9.89 -23.25
C LEU A 234 5.95 11.33 -23.62
N SER A 235 5.48 11.54 -24.86
CA SER A 235 4.96 12.83 -25.30
C SER A 235 3.71 13.25 -24.53
N GLN A 236 2.76 12.34 -24.34
CA GLN A 236 1.55 12.58 -23.55
C GLN A 236 1.87 12.79 -22.07
N LEU A 237 2.79 12.00 -21.51
CA LEU A 237 3.26 12.14 -20.16
C LEU A 237 3.92 13.52 -19.94
N GLN A 238 4.77 13.96 -20.89
CA GLN A 238 5.40 15.27 -20.85
C GLN A 238 4.36 16.40 -20.82
N ARG A 239 3.32 16.30 -21.63
CA ARG A 239 2.21 17.29 -21.66
C ARG A 239 1.43 17.29 -20.34
N ALA A 240 1.23 16.12 -19.74
CA ALA A 240 0.49 16.00 -18.48
C ALA A 240 1.29 16.50 -17.28
N PHE A 241 2.57 16.15 -17.21
CA PHE A 241 3.44 16.49 -16.08
C PHE A 241 4.08 17.88 -16.20
N GLY A 242 4.55 18.26 -17.39
CA GLY A 242 5.35 19.48 -17.61
C GLY A 242 6.85 19.19 -17.58
N TRP A 243 7.68 20.25 -17.41
CA TRP A 243 9.12 20.22 -17.64
C TRP A 243 9.97 20.25 -16.36
N ARG A 244 9.38 20.08 -15.19
CA ARG A 244 10.11 20.17 -13.90
C ARG A 244 11.26 19.17 -13.74
N LEU A 245 11.18 18.02 -14.42
CA LEU A 245 12.23 16.99 -14.46
C LEU A 245 12.96 16.95 -15.82
N GLY A 246 12.86 18.02 -16.61
CA GLY A 246 13.34 18.01 -17.99
C GLY A 246 12.51 17.08 -18.86
N LYS A 247 13.15 16.51 -19.89
CA LYS A 247 12.51 15.60 -20.84
C LYS A 247 12.36 14.19 -20.24
N PHE A 248 11.22 13.55 -20.38
CA PHE A 248 11.09 12.10 -20.18
C PHE A 248 11.82 11.37 -21.31
N THR A 249 12.76 10.51 -20.97
CA THR A 249 13.70 9.89 -21.93
C THR A 249 13.41 8.44 -22.26
N HIS A 250 12.83 7.71 -21.30
CA HIS A 250 12.53 6.29 -21.47
C HIS A 250 11.39 5.84 -20.56
N THR A 251 10.62 4.81 -20.97
CA THR A 251 9.67 4.08 -20.13
C THR A 251 9.94 2.59 -20.21
N GLY A 252 9.87 1.92 -19.07
CA GLY A 252 9.85 0.46 -19.00
C GLY A 252 8.50 -0.12 -19.43
N GLN A 253 8.30 -1.39 -19.10
CA GLN A 253 7.03 -2.07 -19.32
C GLN A 253 5.90 -1.30 -18.64
N ARG A 254 4.79 -1.15 -19.35
CA ARG A 254 3.58 -0.47 -18.87
C ARG A 254 2.53 -1.48 -18.50
N GLU A 255 1.98 -1.33 -17.31
CA GLU A 255 0.87 -2.14 -16.81
C GLU A 255 -0.36 -1.29 -16.56
N TYR A 256 -1.55 -1.85 -16.74
CA TYR A 256 -2.80 -1.12 -16.70
C TYR A 256 -3.81 -1.79 -15.79
N TYR A 257 -4.26 -1.08 -14.76
CA TYR A 257 -5.16 -1.62 -13.73
C TYR A 257 -6.43 -0.78 -13.61
N PRO A 258 -7.63 -1.37 -13.71
CA PRO A 258 -8.86 -0.66 -13.39
C PRO A 258 -8.91 -0.34 -11.90
N LEU A 259 -9.33 0.88 -11.56
CA LEU A 259 -9.36 1.39 -10.20
C LEU A 259 -10.75 1.29 -9.59
N ALA A 260 -10.84 0.68 -8.43
CA ALA A 260 -12.04 0.64 -7.60
C ALA A 260 -11.65 0.65 -6.12
N LEU A 261 -12.46 1.30 -5.31
CA LEU A 261 -12.41 1.11 -3.86
C LEU A 261 -13.04 -0.24 -3.55
N HIS A 262 -12.27 -1.14 -2.94
CA HIS A 262 -12.78 -2.35 -2.32
C HIS A 262 -12.57 -2.23 -0.81
N ARG A 263 -13.60 -2.47 -0.02
CA ARG A 263 -13.47 -2.49 1.44
C ARG A 263 -14.29 -3.61 2.03
N ALA A 264 -13.70 -4.42 2.88
CA ALA A 264 -14.43 -5.39 3.67
C ALA A 264 -15.43 -4.67 4.59
N ILE A 265 -16.68 -5.10 4.59
CA ILE A 265 -17.74 -4.58 5.46
C ILE A 265 -17.33 -4.81 6.93
N SER A 266 -16.86 -6.03 7.23
CA SER A 266 -16.16 -6.38 8.45
C SER A 266 -14.83 -7.07 8.09
N PRO A 267 -13.68 -6.63 8.65
CA PRO A 267 -12.40 -7.28 8.39
C PRO A 267 -12.23 -8.57 9.19
N VAL A 268 -13.21 -8.96 9.99
CA VAL A 268 -13.19 -10.16 10.81
C VAL A 268 -14.51 -10.91 10.74
N THR A 269 -14.43 -12.22 10.88
CA THR A 269 -15.55 -13.12 11.10
C THR A 269 -15.08 -14.25 12.03
N HIS A 270 -15.91 -15.25 12.31
CA HIS A 270 -15.54 -16.33 13.21
C HIS A 270 -14.23 -17.01 12.80
N ARG A 271 -13.18 -16.88 13.61
CA ARG A 271 -11.82 -17.42 13.41
C ARG A 271 -11.12 -16.97 12.13
N VAL A 272 -11.55 -15.87 11.53
CA VAL A 272 -10.93 -15.35 10.31
C VAL A 272 -10.75 -13.84 10.43
N ALA A 273 -9.57 -13.35 10.03
CA ALA A 273 -9.28 -11.95 9.84
C ALA A 273 -8.74 -11.70 8.43
N VAL A 274 -8.97 -10.51 7.87
CA VAL A 274 -8.38 -10.07 6.60
C VAL A 274 -7.53 -8.84 6.83
N VAL A 275 -6.39 -8.76 6.14
CA VAL A 275 -5.42 -7.65 6.25
C VAL A 275 -4.91 -7.21 4.89
N GLY A 276 -4.42 -5.97 4.81
CA GLY A 276 -3.88 -5.41 3.57
C GLY A 276 -4.93 -5.32 2.46
N ASN A 277 -4.55 -5.65 1.22
CA ASN A 277 -5.45 -5.58 0.07
C ASN A 277 -6.65 -6.54 0.15
N ALA A 278 -6.56 -7.59 0.96
CA ALA A 278 -7.72 -8.45 1.25
C ALA A 278 -8.78 -7.73 2.11
N ALA A 279 -8.36 -6.82 2.98
CA ALA A 279 -9.26 -6.00 3.78
C ALA A 279 -9.77 -4.76 3.02
N GLN A 280 -8.87 -4.04 2.34
CA GLN A 280 -9.21 -2.88 1.53
C GLN A 280 -8.19 -2.61 0.44
N THR A 281 -8.69 -2.22 -0.74
CA THR A 281 -7.89 -1.69 -1.85
C THR A 281 -8.35 -0.27 -2.12
N LEU A 282 -7.43 0.68 -2.03
CA LEU A 282 -7.70 2.12 -2.17
C LEU A 282 -7.29 2.60 -3.56
N HIS A 283 -7.76 3.79 -3.91
CA HIS A 283 -7.19 4.54 -5.01
C HIS A 283 -5.69 4.81 -4.72
N PRO A 284 -4.78 4.76 -5.72
CA PRO A 284 -3.33 4.89 -5.50
C PRO A 284 -2.84 6.29 -5.11
N ILE A 285 -3.75 7.21 -4.77
CA ILE A 285 -3.42 8.56 -4.28
C ILE A 285 -2.53 8.48 -3.02
N ALA A 286 -1.48 9.28 -3.01
CA ALA A 286 -0.56 9.46 -1.89
C ALA A 286 0.04 8.13 -1.33
N GLY A 287 0.01 7.03 -2.10
CA GLY A 287 0.59 5.76 -1.70
C GLY A 287 0.00 5.13 -0.42
N GLN A 288 -1.26 5.47 -0.04
CA GLN A 288 -1.81 5.10 1.26
C GLN A 288 -2.23 3.62 1.37
N GLY A 289 -2.48 2.93 0.25
CA GLY A 289 -3.03 1.57 0.29
C GLY A 289 -2.17 0.58 1.06
N PHE A 290 -0.88 0.52 0.75
CA PHE A 290 0.06 -0.38 1.43
C PHE A 290 0.31 0.05 2.89
N ASN A 291 0.47 1.36 3.12
CA ASN A 291 0.71 1.90 4.45
C ASN A 291 -0.47 1.61 5.41
N LEU A 292 -1.71 1.74 4.94
CA LEU A 292 -2.89 1.36 5.71
C LEU A 292 -2.89 -0.14 6.03
N GLY A 293 -2.58 -0.98 5.01
CA GLY A 293 -2.48 -2.43 5.19
C GLY A 293 -1.41 -2.84 6.21
N LEU A 294 -0.31 -2.11 6.27
CA LEU A 294 0.75 -2.40 7.24
C LEU A 294 0.35 -2.00 8.67
N ARG A 295 -0.38 -0.90 8.82
CA ARG A 295 -0.98 -0.54 10.11
C ARG A 295 -1.98 -1.59 10.60
N ASP A 296 -2.73 -2.24 9.68
CA ASP A 296 -3.58 -3.37 10.03
C ASP A 296 -2.76 -4.57 10.52
N VAL A 297 -1.67 -4.89 9.81
CA VAL A 297 -0.74 -5.97 10.17
C VAL A 297 -0.17 -5.77 11.57
N MET A 298 0.36 -4.58 11.85
CA MET A 298 0.98 -4.29 13.15
C MET A 298 -0.06 -4.34 14.29
N SER A 299 -1.23 -3.75 14.08
CA SER A 299 -2.31 -3.79 15.07
C SER A 299 -2.80 -5.21 15.35
N LEU A 300 -2.92 -6.05 14.30
CA LEU A 300 -3.29 -7.46 14.48
C LEU A 300 -2.20 -8.23 15.23
N ALA A 301 -0.93 -8.06 14.82
CA ALA A 301 0.20 -8.72 15.48
C ALA A 301 0.29 -8.37 16.98
N GLU A 302 0.16 -7.08 17.32
CA GLU A 302 0.13 -6.61 18.71
C GLU A 302 -1.04 -7.21 19.51
N THR A 303 -2.23 -7.26 18.88
CA THR A 303 -3.45 -7.84 19.50
C THR A 303 -3.26 -9.33 19.76
N LEU A 304 -2.72 -10.08 18.79
CA LEU A 304 -2.47 -11.51 18.93
C LEU A 304 -1.37 -11.81 19.96
N ALA A 305 -0.30 -11.00 19.98
CA ALA A 305 0.76 -11.13 20.98
C ALA A 305 0.25 -10.85 22.41
N ALA A 306 -0.65 -9.86 22.57
CA ALA A 306 -1.29 -9.59 23.86
C ALA A 306 -2.21 -10.73 24.30
N ALA A 307 -3.04 -11.25 23.38
CA ALA A 307 -3.90 -12.41 23.63
C ALA A 307 -3.10 -13.66 24.01
N HIS A 308 -1.97 -13.90 23.32
CA HIS A 308 -1.09 -15.02 23.61
C HIS A 308 -0.48 -14.93 25.03
N ARG A 309 0.01 -13.75 25.43
CA ARG A 309 0.52 -13.54 26.81
C ARG A 309 -0.55 -13.76 27.88
N GLN A 310 -1.80 -13.46 27.56
CA GLN A 310 -2.95 -13.65 28.44
C GLN A 310 -3.58 -15.04 28.32
N GLN A 311 -3.00 -15.95 27.54
CA GLN A 311 -3.50 -17.30 27.25
C GLN A 311 -4.95 -17.31 26.67
N GLN A 312 -5.33 -16.24 25.99
CA GLN A 312 -6.60 -16.13 25.29
C GLN A 312 -6.55 -16.83 23.94
N ASP A 313 -7.72 -17.33 23.48
CA ASP A 313 -7.84 -17.89 22.14
C ASP A 313 -7.74 -16.78 21.06
N PRO A 314 -6.71 -16.81 20.19
CA PRO A 314 -6.50 -15.77 19.17
C PRO A 314 -7.63 -15.70 18.12
N GLY A 315 -8.38 -16.78 17.95
CA GLY A 315 -9.55 -16.83 17.05
C GLY A 315 -10.87 -16.43 17.71
N SER A 316 -10.88 -16.11 19.01
CA SER A 316 -12.08 -15.73 19.75
C SER A 316 -12.67 -14.41 19.25
N TYR A 317 -13.98 -14.27 19.40
CA TYR A 317 -14.68 -13.03 19.05
C TYR A 317 -14.12 -11.82 19.80
N ALA A 318 -13.79 -11.97 21.07
CA ALA A 318 -13.28 -10.87 21.90
C ALA A 318 -11.96 -10.30 21.35
N VAL A 319 -11.03 -11.17 20.99
CA VAL A 319 -9.71 -10.77 20.42
C VAL A 319 -9.89 -10.14 19.05
N LEU A 320 -10.67 -10.74 18.16
CA LEU A 320 -10.88 -10.22 16.82
C LEU A 320 -11.67 -8.91 16.80
N ASN A 321 -12.69 -8.78 17.66
CA ASN A 321 -13.45 -7.54 17.83
C ASN A 321 -12.58 -6.42 18.38
N HIS A 322 -11.69 -6.69 19.33
CA HIS A 322 -10.72 -5.71 19.82
C HIS A 322 -9.83 -5.18 18.70
N TYR A 323 -9.28 -6.07 17.86
CA TYR A 323 -8.53 -5.66 16.67
C TYR A 323 -9.37 -4.78 15.74
N GLN A 324 -10.61 -5.18 15.43
CA GLN A 324 -11.50 -4.41 14.56
C GLN A 324 -11.77 -3.00 15.12
N GLN A 325 -12.09 -2.90 16.39
CA GLN A 325 -12.38 -1.61 17.05
C GLN A 325 -11.16 -0.68 17.04
N ARG A 326 -9.96 -1.19 17.29
CA ARG A 326 -8.72 -0.41 17.22
C ARG A 326 -8.47 0.16 15.82
N ARG A 327 -8.80 -0.60 14.76
CA ARG A 327 -8.50 -0.21 13.39
C ARG A 327 -9.56 0.65 12.73
N GLN A 328 -10.80 0.55 13.19
CA GLN A 328 -11.96 1.21 12.54
C GLN A 328 -11.78 2.72 12.35
N PRO A 329 -11.37 3.53 13.35
CA PRO A 329 -11.24 4.98 13.19
C PRO A 329 -10.19 5.37 12.14
N ASP A 330 -9.00 4.75 12.16
CA ASP A 330 -7.92 5.04 11.20
C ASP A 330 -8.29 4.59 9.78
N ARG A 331 -8.90 3.40 9.63
CA ARG A 331 -9.37 2.90 8.33
C ARG A 331 -10.43 3.84 7.74
N ALA A 332 -11.43 4.21 8.53
CA ALA A 332 -12.50 5.10 8.08
C ALA A 332 -11.96 6.47 7.67
N ALA A 333 -11.05 7.05 8.46
CA ALA A 333 -10.44 8.34 8.17
C ALA A 333 -9.55 8.29 6.91
N THR A 334 -8.70 7.27 6.77
CA THR A 334 -7.81 7.13 5.62
C THR A 334 -8.59 6.90 4.32
N ILE A 335 -9.60 6.02 4.34
CA ILE A 335 -10.49 5.78 3.20
C ILE A 335 -11.24 7.06 2.83
N GLY A 336 -11.82 7.75 3.82
CA GLY A 336 -12.57 8.99 3.60
C GLY A 336 -11.72 10.12 3.00
N ILE A 337 -10.48 10.29 3.47
CA ILE A 337 -9.56 11.28 2.90
C ILE A 337 -9.18 10.90 1.47
N THR A 338 -8.80 9.65 1.22
CA THR A 338 -8.39 9.18 -0.10
C THR A 338 -9.53 9.33 -1.12
N ASP A 339 -10.73 8.86 -0.79
CA ASP A 339 -11.92 8.98 -1.65
C ASP A 339 -12.34 10.45 -1.83
N GLY A 340 -12.27 11.25 -0.77
CA GLY A 340 -12.53 12.69 -0.82
C GLY A 340 -11.60 13.43 -1.77
N LEU A 341 -10.29 13.15 -1.73
CA LEU A 341 -9.32 13.73 -2.65
C LEU A 341 -9.64 13.37 -4.10
N VAL A 342 -9.95 12.10 -4.38
CA VAL A 342 -10.35 11.68 -5.75
C VAL A 342 -11.52 12.52 -6.24
N ARG A 343 -12.58 12.63 -5.45
CA ARG A 343 -13.83 13.34 -5.83
C ARG A 343 -13.63 14.84 -5.99
N VAL A 344 -12.87 15.48 -5.08
CA VAL A 344 -12.59 16.92 -5.12
C VAL A 344 -11.76 17.28 -6.34
N PHE A 345 -10.72 16.50 -6.64
CA PHE A 345 -9.82 16.81 -7.76
C PHE A 345 -10.35 16.36 -9.12
N ALA A 346 -11.23 15.38 -9.18
CA ALA A 346 -11.95 15.02 -10.41
C ALA A 346 -13.07 16.01 -10.78
N ASN A 347 -13.49 16.87 -9.86
CA ASN A 347 -14.60 17.80 -10.07
C ASN A 347 -14.16 18.99 -10.95
N ARG A 348 -15.01 19.35 -11.94
CA ARG A 348 -14.78 20.47 -12.87
C ARG A 348 -15.64 21.70 -12.60
N TYR A 349 -16.47 21.68 -11.55
CA TYR A 349 -17.30 22.81 -11.18
C TYR A 349 -16.43 23.97 -10.69
N GLY A 350 -16.54 25.16 -11.33
CA GLY A 350 -15.66 26.30 -11.10
C GLY A 350 -15.42 26.66 -9.64
N PRO A 351 -16.45 26.80 -8.78
CA PRO A 351 -16.26 27.04 -7.34
C PRO A 351 -15.44 25.96 -6.62
N MET A 352 -15.61 24.68 -6.98
CA MET A 352 -14.81 23.58 -6.41
C MET A 352 -13.36 23.66 -6.85
N VAL A 353 -13.12 24.00 -8.12
CA VAL A 353 -11.77 24.23 -8.66
C VAL A 353 -11.09 25.39 -7.94
N ALA A 354 -11.78 26.52 -7.78
CA ALA A 354 -11.25 27.66 -7.04
C ALA A 354 -10.98 27.30 -5.56
N GLY A 355 -11.93 26.63 -4.91
CA GLY A 355 -11.80 26.23 -3.51
C GLY A 355 -10.63 25.27 -3.24
N ARG A 356 -10.43 24.24 -4.08
CA ARG A 356 -9.28 23.31 -3.91
C ARG A 356 -7.94 23.98 -4.17
N ASN A 357 -7.87 24.93 -5.12
CA ASN A 357 -6.64 25.68 -5.37
C ASN A 357 -6.30 26.64 -4.23
N LEU A 358 -7.30 27.37 -3.70
CA LEU A 358 -7.13 28.17 -2.49
C LEU A 358 -6.75 27.30 -1.28
N GLY A 359 -7.33 26.11 -1.16
CA GLY A 359 -6.96 25.12 -0.13
C GLY A 359 -5.51 24.68 -0.22
N LEU A 360 -5.00 24.37 -1.43
CA LEU A 360 -3.60 24.03 -1.64
C LEU A 360 -2.67 25.19 -1.27
N LEU A 361 -2.97 26.40 -1.72
CA LEU A 361 -2.20 27.59 -1.37
C LEU A 361 -2.25 27.90 0.14
N ALA A 362 -3.42 27.75 0.77
CA ALA A 362 -3.54 27.92 2.21
C ALA A 362 -2.68 26.89 2.98
N MET A 363 -2.66 25.61 2.54
CA MET A 363 -1.81 24.58 3.14
C MET A 363 -0.32 24.88 2.94
N ASP A 364 0.09 25.47 1.82
CA ASP A 364 1.49 25.86 1.59
C ASP A 364 1.93 26.97 2.55
N HIS A 365 1.07 27.95 2.81
CA HIS A 365 1.37 29.11 3.65
C HIS A 365 1.02 28.95 5.14
N LEU A 366 0.14 28.00 5.51
CA LEU A 366 -0.33 27.81 6.89
C LEU A 366 0.17 26.46 7.45
N PRO A 367 1.30 26.46 8.20
CA PRO A 367 1.93 25.23 8.69
C PRO A 367 0.98 24.32 9.49
N TRP A 368 0.04 24.88 10.26
CA TRP A 368 -0.89 24.09 11.07
C TRP A 368 -1.85 23.24 10.22
N LEU A 369 -2.31 23.74 9.06
CA LEU A 369 -3.13 22.97 8.11
C LEU A 369 -2.29 21.86 7.45
N ARG A 370 -1.09 22.24 7.01
CA ARG A 370 -0.14 21.30 6.40
C ARG A 370 0.22 20.17 7.35
N ASN A 371 0.47 20.48 8.63
CA ASN A 371 0.86 19.48 9.62
C ASN A 371 -0.25 18.46 9.91
N GLN A 372 -1.52 18.90 9.98
CA GLN A 372 -2.64 17.95 10.15
C GLN A 372 -2.74 16.92 9.01
N LEU A 373 -2.51 17.36 7.76
CA LEU A 373 -2.47 16.45 6.63
C LEU A 373 -1.23 15.56 6.68
N ALA A 374 -0.08 16.14 7.00
CA ALA A 374 1.20 15.45 7.10
C ALA A 374 1.17 14.34 8.16
N GLU A 375 0.68 14.58 9.37
CA GLU A 375 0.56 13.58 10.43
C GLU A 375 -0.13 12.30 9.95
N ARG A 376 -1.21 12.45 9.18
CA ARG A 376 -1.96 11.31 8.65
C ARG A 376 -1.26 10.63 7.48
N THR A 377 -0.75 11.41 6.52
CA THR A 377 -0.08 10.86 5.33
C THR A 377 1.27 10.25 5.65
N LEU A 378 1.98 10.78 6.66
CA LEU A 378 3.22 10.22 7.18
C LEU A 378 3.00 9.01 8.11
N GLY A 379 1.75 8.69 8.44
CA GLY A 379 1.42 7.51 9.23
C GLY A 379 1.67 7.67 10.75
N TRP A 380 1.74 8.91 11.25
CA TRP A 380 1.87 9.22 12.69
C TRP A 380 0.50 9.21 13.37
N VAL A 381 -0.24 8.14 13.18
CA VAL A 381 -1.57 7.94 13.76
C VAL A 381 -1.52 6.98 14.95
N LYS A 382 -2.31 7.26 15.98
CA LYS A 382 -2.49 6.33 17.11
C LYS A 382 -3.13 5.03 16.60
N ARG A 383 -2.57 3.89 17.01
CA ARG A 383 -3.02 2.54 16.67
C ARG A 383 -3.87 1.96 17.80
#